data_31bf5b5133aea4e9e9cca20793b1c885
#
_entry.id   31bf5b5133aea4e9e9cca20793b1c885
#
_cell.length_a   1.000
_cell.length_b   1.000
_cell.length_c   1.000
_cell.angle_alpha   90.00
_cell.angle_beta   90.00
_cell.angle_gamma   90.00
#
_symmetry.space_group_name_H-M   'P 1'
#
loop_
_entity.id
_entity.type
_entity.pdbx_description
1 polymer ?
#
loop_
_entity_poly.entity_id
_entity_poly.type
_entity_poly.pdbx_seq_one_letter_code
_entity_poly.pdbx_strand_id
1 'polypeptide(L)'
;MAEKSELSAKVHTLIDNVKYYWKKPPKGRYMSFKEIASYAFGGIGAYLIVCMSIPCILGATNVFLSGTLGIGLTDMYIMYVIGVLSGIPLTGVRANIVDNTRNKAGKYRPYLLRMGIPCAIIFVLMVWFPYDKLSLIVGSGQLFGRNADYVAKCAIILAFNIALQFFYYFFYDLILSLNIIK
;
A
#
# COMPACT_ATOMS: atom_id res chain seq x y z
N MET A 1 -25.11 -19.59 -40.40
CA MET A 1 -26.09 -19.91 -39.34
C MET A 1 -25.60 -21.03 -38.40
N ALA A 2 -24.95 -22.07 -38.88
CA ALA A 2 -24.44 -23.20 -38.08
C ALA A 2 -23.39 -22.77 -37.02
N GLU A 3 -22.47 -21.90 -37.37
CA GLU A 3 -21.40 -21.45 -36.48
C GLU A 3 -21.92 -20.65 -35.26
N LYS A 4 -22.96 -19.82 -35.42
CA LYS A 4 -23.62 -19.13 -34.31
C LYS A 4 -24.35 -20.09 -33.38
N SER A 5 -24.92 -21.16 -33.89
CA SER A 5 -25.59 -22.19 -33.10
C SER A 5 -24.60 -23.00 -32.26
N GLU A 6 -23.44 -23.33 -32.84
CA GLU A 6 -22.39 -24.07 -32.13
C GLU A 6 -21.70 -23.21 -31.03
N LEU A 7 -21.49 -21.93 -31.31
CA LEU A 7 -20.97 -20.99 -30.31
C LEU A 7 -21.94 -20.80 -29.13
N SER A 8 -23.25 -20.72 -29.43
CA SER A 8 -24.29 -20.59 -28.41
C SER A 8 -24.36 -21.87 -27.54
N ALA A 9 -24.25 -23.05 -28.11
CA ALA A 9 -24.23 -24.31 -27.37
C ALA A 9 -22.99 -24.43 -26.46
N LYS A 10 -21.80 -24.00 -26.94
CA LYS A 10 -20.57 -23.97 -26.15
C LYS A 10 -20.66 -22.98 -24.97
N VAL A 11 -21.27 -21.81 -25.18
CA VAL A 11 -21.48 -20.82 -24.12
C VAL A 11 -22.44 -21.35 -23.06
N HIS A 12 -23.54 -21.98 -23.43
CA HIS A 12 -24.49 -22.58 -22.49
C HIS A 12 -23.85 -23.69 -21.65
N THR A 13 -23.07 -24.59 -22.26
CA THR A 13 -22.32 -25.63 -21.52
C THR A 13 -21.30 -25.02 -20.55
N LEU A 14 -20.63 -23.93 -20.90
CA LEU A 14 -19.72 -23.22 -20.00
C LEU A 14 -20.46 -22.60 -18.81
N ILE A 15 -21.59 -21.94 -19.06
CA ILE A 15 -22.41 -21.33 -18.00
C ILE A 15 -22.92 -22.40 -17.03
N ASP A 16 -23.42 -23.51 -17.53
CA ASP A 16 -23.93 -24.62 -16.70
C ASP A 16 -22.81 -25.29 -15.89
N ASN A 17 -21.64 -25.47 -16.47
CA ASN A 17 -20.46 -25.94 -15.75
C ASN A 17 -20.02 -24.97 -14.64
N VAL A 18 -19.98 -23.67 -14.92
CA VAL A 18 -19.65 -22.65 -13.90
C VAL A 18 -20.69 -22.65 -12.79
N LYS A 19 -21.99 -22.76 -13.11
CA LYS A 19 -23.09 -22.79 -12.13
C LYS A 19 -23.02 -24.02 -11.24
N TYR A 20 -22.77 -25.20 -11.84
CA TYR A 20 -22.67 -26.46 -11.11
C TYR A 20 -21.46 -26.52 -10.19
N TYR A 21 -20.30 -26.08 -10.68
CA TYR A 21 -19.04 -26.09 -9.92
C TYR A 21 -18.77 -24.78 -9.15
N TRP A 22 -19.81 -23.93 -9.00
CA TRP A 22 -19.66 -22.65 -8.30
C TRP A 22 -19.20 -22.81 -6.86
N LYS A 23 -19.78 -23.76 -6.13
CA LYS A 23 -19.48 -24.04 -4.73
C LYS A 23 -18.66 -25.31 -4.50
N LYS A 24 -18.55 -26.18 -5.48
CA LYS A 24 -17.82 -27.45 -5.37
C LYS A 24 -16.68 -27.48 -6.38
N PRO A 25 -15.46 -27.89 -5.97
CA PRO A 25 -14.35 -28.00 -6.91
C PRO A 25 -14.63 -29.08 -7.96
N PRO A 26 -14.32 -28.84 -9.26
CA PRO A 26 -14.36 -29.87 -10.29
C PRO A 26 -13.37 -30.99 -9.98
N LYS A 27 -13.64 -32.21 -10.48
CA LYS A 27 -12.71 -33.33 -10.31
C LYS A 27 -11.32 -32.95 -10.86
N GLY A 28 -10.30 -33.12 -10.01
CA GLY A 28 -8.91 -32.76 -10.33
C GLY A 28 -8.52 -31.31 -10.07
N ARG A 29 -9.40 -30.51 -9.48
CA ARG A 29 -9.07 -29.15 -9.01
C ARG A 29 -9.31 -29.02 -7.50
N TYR A 30 -8.44 -28.27 -6.83
CA TYR A 30 -8.52 -28.07 -5.37
C TYR A 30 -9.46 -26.92 -4.98
N MET A 31 -9.84 -26.04 -5.93
CA MET A 31 -10.60 -24.83 -5.64
C MET A 31 -11.90 -24.78 -6.46
N SER A 32 -12.97 -24.28 -5.83
CA SER A 32 -14.24 -23.99 -6.48
C SER A 32 -14.14 -22.71 -7.33
N PHE A 33 -15.03 -22.52 -8.32
CA PHE A 33 -15.06 -21.29 -9.11
C PHE A 33 -15.33 -20.04 -8.25
N LYS A 34 -16.13 -20.18 -7.19
CA LYS A 34 -16.38 -19.09 -6.23
C LYS A 34 -15.09 -18.63 -5.54
N GLU A 35 -14.25 -19.57 -5.11
CA GLU A 35 -12.98 -19.26 -4.46
C GLU A 35 -12.02 -18.60 -5.44
N ILE A 36 -11.94 -19.11 -6.67
CA ILE A 36 -11.11 -18.52 -7.74
C ILE A 36 -11.57 -17.08 -8.05
N ALA A 37 -12.88 -16.88 -8.21
CA ALA A 37 -13.45 -15.54 -8.45
C ALA A 37 -13.18 -14.59 -7.28
N SER A 38 -13.43 -15.02 -6.05
CA SER A 38 -13.16 -14.20 -4.84
C SER A 38 -11.69 -13.83 -4.73
N TYR A 39 -10.79 -14.74 -5.07
CA TYR A 39 -9.36 -14.51 -5.08
C TYR A 39 -8.95 -13.55 -6.19
N ALA A 40 -9.50 -13.70 -7.40
CA ALA A 40 -9.24 -12.80 -8.52
C ALA A 40 -9.73 -11.38 -8.22
N PHE A 41 -10.96 -11.23 -7.69
CA PHE A 41 -11.48 -9.92 -7.28
C PHE A 41 -10.66 -9.29 -6.15
N GLY A 42 -10.26 -10.08 -5.14
CA GLY A 42 -9.38 -9.62 -4.08
C GLY A 42 -8.02 -9.18 -4.63
N GLY A 43 -7.44 -9.94 -5.55
CA GLY A 43 -6.18 -9.62 -6.22
C GLY A 43 -6.27 -8.35 -7.08
N ILE A 44 -7.34 -8.19 -7.87
CA ILE A 44 -7.58 -6.97 -8.65
C ILE A 44 -7.71 -5.75 -7.72
N GLY A 45 -8.50 -5.86 -6.66
CA GLY A 45 -8.66 -4.78 -5.69
C GLY A 45 -7.35 -4.39 -5.02
N ALA A 46 -6.56 -5.36 -4.59
CA ALA A 46 -5.24 -5.15 -4.01
C ALA A 46 -4.27 -4.50 -5.01
N TYR A 47 -4.26 -4.96 -6.25
CA TYR A 47 -3.41 -4.41 -7.31
C TYR A 47 -3.82 -2.99 -7.71
N LEU A 48 -5.11 -2.69 -7.79
CA LEU A 48 -5.62 -1.34 -8.01
C LEU A 48 -5.20 -0.38 -6.90
N ILE A 49 -5.30 -0.80 -5.64
CA ILE A 49 -4.83 0.01 -4.50
C ILE A 49 -3.34 0.30 -4.64
N VAL A 50 -2.53 -0.69 -4.96
CA VAL A 50 -1.08 -0.53 -5.14
C VAL A 50 -0.76 0.37 -6.34
N CYS A 51 -1.33 0.09 -7.51
CA CYS A 51 -1.07 0.85 -8.73
C CYS A 51 -1.57 2.30 -8.67
N MET A 52 -2.67 2.55 -7.94
CA MET A 52 -3.19 3.90 -7.77
C MET A 52 -2.51 4.65 -6.63
N SER A 53 -2.22 3.98 -5.51
CA SER A 53 -1.64 4.66 -4.34
C SER A 53 -0.19 5.10 -4.57
N ILE A 54 0.63 4.31 -5.25
CA ILE A 54 2.03 4.67 -5.49
C ILE A 54 2.15 5.94 -6.35
N PRO A 55 1.58 6.05 -7.57
CA PRO A 55 1.68 7.26 -8.37
C PRO A 55 0.95 8.44 -7.73
N CYS A 56 -0.21 8.22 -7.10
CA CYS A 56 -0.96 9.29 -6.46
C CYS A 56 -0.24 9.81 -5.20
N ILE A 57 0.30 8.94 -4.36
CA ILE A 57 1.03 9.34 -3.16
C ILE A 57 2.34 10.02 -3.56
N LEU A 58 3.13 9.44 -4.46
CA LEU A 58 4.39 10.04 -4.91
C LEU A 58 4.16 11.33 -5.70
N GLY A 59 3.22 11.34 -6.63
CA GLY A 59 2.90 12.50 -7.45
C GLY A 59 2.31 13.64 -6.62
N ALA A 60 1.29 13.37 -5.83
CA ALA A 60 0.66 14.35 -4.95
C ALA A 60 1.63 14.84 -3.86
N THR A 61 2.46 13.95 -3.30
CA THR A 61 3.48 14.32 -2.33
C THR A 61 4.52 15.25 -2.95
N ASN A 62 5.01 14.96 -4.14
CA ASN A 62 5.98 15.81 -4.82
C ASN A 62 5.40 17.21 -5.14
N VAL A 63 4.17 17.28 -5.62
CA VAL A 63 3.46 18.56 -5.87
C VAL A 63 3.25 19.31 -4.56
N PHE A 64 2.86 18.62 -3.49
CA PHE A 64 2.68 19.23 -2.17
C PHE A 64 4.00 19.73 -1.58
N LEU A 65 5.05 18.94 -1.65
CA LEU A 65 6.38 19.31 -1.10
C LEU A 65 6.99 20.50 -1.85
N SER A 66 6.95 20.47 -3.20
CA SER A 66 7.53 21.57 -3.99
C SER A 66 6.62 22.80 -4.05
N GLY A 67 5.33 22.60 -4.30
CA GLY A 67 4.38 23.69 -4.55
C GLY A 67 3.92 24.39 -3.26
N THR A 68 3.58 23.60 -2.21
CA THR A 68 3.01 24.17 -0.97
C THR A 68 4.08 24.48 0.08
N LEU A 69 5.08 23.61 0.21
CA LEU A 69 6.11 23.77 1.26
C LEU A 69 7.40 24.38 0.74
N GLY A 70 7.56 24.56 -0.58
CA GLY A 70 8.74 25.15 -1.19
C GLY A 70 10.01 24.32 -1.04
N ILE A 71 9.89 22.99 -0.88
CA ILE A 71 11.04 22.11 -0.70
C ILE A 71 11.73 21.88 -2.05
N GLY A 72 13.04 22.12 -2.07
CA GLY A 72 13.85 21.95 -3.28
C GLY A 72 13.97 20.48 -3.71
N LEU A 73 14.10 20.24 -5.02
CA LEU A 73 14.25 18.90 -5.59
C LEU A 73 15.42 18.11 -4.98
N THR A 74 16.54 18.75 -4.73
CA THR A 74 17.73 18.11 -4.12
C THR A 74 17.39 17.54 -2.74
N ASP A 75 16.66 18.31 -1.93
CA ASP A 75 16.29 17.87 -0.59
C ASP A 75 15.25 16.74 -0.61
N MET A 76 14.36 16.76 -1.59
CA MET A 76 13.44 15.63 -1.83
C MET A 76 14.20 14.34 -2.16
N TYR A 77 15.23 14.42 -3.01
CA TYR A 77 16.07 13.25 -3.31
C TYR A 77 16.82 12.75 -2.08
N ILE A 78 17.38 13.65 -1.27
CA ILE A 78 18.05 13.26 -0.02
C ILE A 78 17.06 12.55 0.93
N MET A 79 15.88 13.12 1.11
CA MET A 79 14.83 12.52 1.94
C MET A 79 14.38 11.14 1.40
N TYR A 80 14.30 11.00 0.08
CA TYR A 80 13.98 9.72 -0.56
C TYR A 80 15.04 8.65 -0.25
N VAL A 81 16.33 8.97 -0.41
CA VAL A 81 17.44 8.05 -0.10
C VAL A 81 17.41 7.64 1.37
N ILE A 82 17.25 8.60 2.29
CA ILE A 82 17.15 8.32 3.72
C ILE A 82 15.93 7.44 4.03
N GLY A 83 14.79 7.72 3.38
CA GLY A 83 13.58 6.92 3.49
C GLY A 83 13.81 5.46 3.06
N VAL A 84 14.44 5.24 1.92
CA VAL A 84 14.77 3.88 1.42
C VAL A 84 15.72 3.16 2.37
N LEU A 85 16.78 3.82 2.81
CA LEU A 85 17.73 3.23 3.76
C LEU A 85 17.09 2.87 5.09
N SER A 86 16.17 3.70 5.61
CA SER A 86 15.41 3.39 6.82
C SER A 86 14.45 2.21 6.64
N GLY A 87 14.00 1.97 5.42
CA GLY A 87 13.13 0.85 5.07
C GLY A 87 13.76 -0.54 5.29
N ILE A 88 15.10 -0.65 5.14
CA ILE A 88 15.83 -1.93 5.28
C ILE A 88 15.63 -2.54 6.68
N PRO A 89 16.01 -1.88 7.80
CA PRO A 89 15.80 -2.41 9.14
C PRO A 89 14.31 -2.58 9.47
N LEU A 90 13.45 -1.69 8.98
CA LEU A 90 12.01 -1.80 9.21
C LEU A 90 11.41 -3.04 8.57
N THR A 91 11.96 -3.52 7.45
CA THR A 91 11.52 -4.79 6.82
C THR A 91 11.80 -5.98 7.73
N GLY A 92 12.97 -6.04 8.37
CA GLY A 92 13.29 -7.07 9.37
C GLY A 92 12.35 -7.05 10.57
N VAL A 93 12.03 -5.86 11.08
CA VAL A 93 11.05 -5.69 12.18
C VAL A 93 9.67 -6.20 11.76
N ARG A 94 9.18 -5.83 10.58
CA ARG A 94 7.89 -6.29 10.06
C ARG A 94 7.85 -7.81 9.91
N ALA A 95 8.88 -8.41 9.32
CA ALA A 95 8.98 -9.85 9.17
C ALA A 95 8.91 -10.55 10.52
N ASN A 96 9.68 -10.09 11.50
CA ASN A 96 9.68 -10.64 12.86
C ASN A 96 8.30 -10.55 13.53
N ILE A 97 7.62 -9.42 13.41
CA ILE A 97 6.25 -9.23 13.95
C ILE A 97 5.29 -10.25 13.32
N VAL A 98 5.29 -10.39 11.98
CA VAL A 98 4.42 -11.33 11.28
C VAL A 98 4.76 -12.77 11.61
N ASP A 99 6.05 -13.12 11.70
CA ASP A 99 6.49 -14.47 11.96
C ASP A 99 6.16 -14.98 13.36
N ASN A 100 6.18 -14.09 14.35
CA ASN A 100 5.83 -14.39 15.72
C ASN A 100 4.31 -14.36 15.99
N THR A 101 3.50 -13.97 15.01
CA THR A 101 2.05 -13.88 15.23
C THR A 101 1.38 -15.23 15.10
N ARG A 102 0.71 -15.65 16.19
CA ARG A 102 -0.13 -16.83 16.27
C ARG A 102 -1.58 -16.41 16.50
N ASN A 103 -2.38 -16.30 15.43
CA ASN A 103 -3.78 -15.93 15.52
C ASN A 103 -4.68 -17.03 14.92
N LYS A 104 -5.85 -17.26 15.54
CA LYS A 104 -6.86 -18.21 15.03
C LYS A 104 -7.38 -17.83 13.62
N ALA A 105 -7.34 -16.54 13.26
CA ALA A 105 -7.74 -16.04 11.94
C ALA A 105 -6.66 -16.18 10.85
N GLY A 106 -5.52 -16.81 11.18
CA GLY A 106 -4.35 -16.90 10.31
C GLY A 106 -3.32 -15.81 10.58
N LYS A 107 -2.11 -16.01 10.02
CA LYS A 107 -0.93 -15.18 10.28
C LYS A 107 -1.05 -13.76 9.68
N TYR A 108 -1.65 -13.62 8.49
CA TYR A 108 -1.63 -12.40 7.70
C TYR A 108 -2.91 -11.56 7.79
N ARG A 109 -4.06 -12.21 7.93
CA ARG A 109 -5.38 -11.57 7.90
C ARG A 109 -5.57 -10.40 8.89
N PRO A 110 -5.13 -10.48 10.16
CA PRO A 110 -5.32 -9.38 11.11
C PRO A 110 -4.55 -8.11 10.71
N TYR A 111 -3.39 -8.27 10.09
CA TYR A 111 -2.59 -7.13 9.65
C TYR A 111 -3.17 -6.44 8.43
N LEU A 112 -3.66 -7.21 7.45
CA LEU A 112 -4.34 -6.66 6.27
C LEU A 112 -5.52 -5.75 6.65
N LEU A 113 -6.29 -6.15 7.67
CA LEU A 113 -7.47 -5.38 8.08
C LEU A 113 -7.12 -4.17 8.95
N ARG A 114 -6.05 -4.25 9.76
CA ARG A 114 -5.74 -3.24 10.77
C ARG A 114 -4.70 -2.22 10.35
N MET A 115 -3.76 -2.57 9.45
CA MET A 115 -2.64 -1.67 9.11
C MET A 115 -3.03 -0.58 8.11
N GLY A 116 -4.14 -0.71 7.39
CA GLY A 116 -4.66 0.33 6.53
C GLY A 116 -5.13 1.57 7.31
N ILE A 117 -5.67 1.39 8.51
CA ILE A 117 -6.18 2.49 9.35
C ILE A 117 -5.05 3.45 9.77
N PRO A 118 -3.96 2.99 10.44
CA PRO A 118 -2.87 3.89 10.80
C PRO A 118 -2.19 4.50 9.57
N CYS A 119 -2.10 3.79 8.44
CA CYS A 119 -1.58 4.33 7.20
C CYS A 119 -2.41 5.55 6.73
N ALA A 120 -3.74 5.43 6.72
CA ALA A 120 -4.64 6.52 6.35
C ALA A 120 -4.54 7.71 7.32
N ILE A 121 -4.47 7.45 8.63
CA ILE A 121 -4.34 8.49 9.66
C ILE A 121 -3.02 9.27 9.47
N ILE A 122 -1.90 8.58 9.28
CA ILE A 122 -0.60 9.22 9.08
C ILE A 122 -0.60 10.07 7.81
N PHE A 123 -1.22 9.59 6.72
CA PHE A 123 -1.34 10.35 5.49
C PHE A 123 -2.14 11.64 5.68
N VAL A 124 -3.29 11.58 6.36
CA VAL A 124 -4.09 12.75 6.69
C VAL A 124 -3.32 13.72 7.58
N LEU A 125 -2.64 13.21 8.62
CA LEU A 125 -1.82 14.03 9.50
C LEU A 125 -0.68 14.72 8.74
N MET A 126 -0.03 14.03 7.81
CA MET A 126 1.04 14.61 6.99
C MET A 126 0.54 15.80 6.15
N VAL A 127 -0.66 15.71 5.56
CA VAL A 127 -1.24 16.78 4.73
C VAL A 127 -1.80 17.92 5.57
N TRP A 128 -2.41 17.63 6.72
CA TRP A 128 -3.08 18.61 7.58
C TRP A 128 -2.17 19.22 8.64
N PHE A 129 -0.93 18.79 8.72
CA PHE A 129 0.01 19.32 9.71
C PHE A 129 0.25 20.83 9.49
N PRO A 130 0.18 21.66 10.53
CA PRO A 130 0.31 23.12 10.42
C PRO A 130 1.77 23.53 10.27
N TYR A 131 2.35 23.30 9.09
CA TYR A 131 3.76 23.62 8.80
C TYR A 131 4.10 25.09 8.96
N ASP A 132 3.15 26.00 8.78
CA ASP A 132 3.35 27.44 8.90
C ASP A 132 3.63 27.86 10.36
N LYS A 133 3.14 27.10 11.33
CA LYS A 133 3.36 27.37 12.75
C LYS A 133 4.71 26.89 13.27
N LEU A 134 5.47 26.16 12.46
CA LEU A 134 6.79 25.66 12.86
C LEU A 134 7.79 26.80 13.09
N SER A 135 7.70 27.88 12.32
CA SER A 135 8.52 29.08 12.51
C SER A 135 8.36 29.68 13.90
N LEU A 136 7.19 29.58 14.53
CA LEU A 136 6.92 30.06 15.89
C LEU A 136 7.59 29.20 16.98
N ILE A 137 7.78 27.90 16.69
CA ILE A 137 8.34 26.94 17.64
C ILE A 137 9.85 26.86 17.55
N VAL A 138 10.38 26.85 16.32
CA VAL A 138 11.81 26.63 16.05
C VAL A 138 12.61 27.93 16.09
N GLY A 139 11.94 29.10 15.94
CA GLY A 139 12.57 30.39 15.87
C GLY A 139 13.29 30.69 14.55
N SER A 140 13.93 31.86 14.46
CA SER A 140 14.59 32.37 13.25
C SER A 140 16.07 31.97 13.13
N GLY A 141 16.49 30.89 13.77
CA GLY A 141 17.87 30.40 13.72
C GLY A 141 18.26 29.79 12.36
N GLN A 142 19.58 29.66 12.14
CA GLN A 142 20.11 28.89 11.02
C GLN A 142 20.63 27.52 11.49
N LEU A 143 20.21 26.47 10.86
CA LEU A 143 20.65 25.09 11.06
C LEU A 143 21.24 24.55 9.75
N PHE A 144 22.49 24.09 9.78
CA PHE A 144 23.20 23.57 8.60
C PHE A 144 23.27 24.56 7.42
N GLY A 145 23.39 25.88 7.72
CA GLY A 145 23.43 26.94 6.68
C GLY A 145 22.08 27.20 5.99
N ARG A 146 20.98 26.71 6.56
CA ARG A 146 19.60 26.93 6.09
C ARG A 146 18.72 27.43 7.23
N ASN A 147 17.58 28.00 6.88
CA ASN A 147 16.61 28.46 7.88
C ASN A 147 16.13 27.26 8.72
N ALA A 148 16.13 27.44 10.03
CA ALA A 148 15.74 26.40 10.98
C ALA A 148 14.30 25.86 10.73
N ASP A 149 13.39 26.76 10.34
CA ASP A 149 12.01 26.40 9.93
C ASP A 149 11.99 25.42 8.74
N TYR A 150 12.81 25.68 7.72
CA TYR A 150 12.92 24.82 6.55
C TYR A 150 13.44 23.42 6.92
N VAL A 151 14.48 23.35 7.74
CA VAL A 151 15.05 22.07 8.20
C VAL A 151 14.03 21.30 9.04
N ALA A 152 13.28 21.99 9.91
CA ALA A 152 12.24 21.39 10.71
C ALA A 152 11.10 20.81 9.86
N LYS A 153 10.67 21.51 8.81
CA LYS A 153 9.69 21.00 7.82
C LYS A 153 10.19 19.72 7.19
N CYS A 154 11.42 19.72 6.69
CA CYS A 154 12.03 18.52 6.09
C CYS A 154 12.11 17.34 7.08
N ALA A 155 12.49 17.58 8.32
CA ALA A 155 12.60 16.55 9.36
C ALA A 155 11.24 15.92 9.70
N ILE A 156 10.21 16.74 9.85
CA ILE A 156 8.84 16.25 10.14
C ILE A 156 8.29 15.45 8.99
N ILE A 157 8.46 15.92 7.75
CA ILE A 157 8.03 15.20 6.56
C ILE A 157 8.76 13.86 6.43
N LEU A 158 10.06 13.85 6.69
CA LEU A 158 10.86 12.61 6.70
C LEU A 158 10.34 11.63 7.76
N ALA A 159 10.01 12.10 8.95
CA ALA A 159 9.45 11.28 10.01
C ALA A 159 8.09 10.67 9.60
N PHE A 160 7.18 11.47 9.02
CA PHE A 160 5.91 10.98 8.47
C PHE A 160 6.12 9.98 7.33
N ASN A 161 7.08 10.22 6.45
CA ASN A 161 7.40 9.34 5.34
C ASN A 161 7.91 7.97 5.83
N ILE A 162 8.81 7.95 6.81
CA ILE A 162 9.30 6.71 7.43
C ILE A 162 8.15 5.94 8.11
N ALA A 163 7.30 6.63 8.87
CA ALA A 163 6.15 6.02 9.51
C ALA A 163 5.16 5.48 8.48
N LEU A 164 4.86 6.25 7.43
CA LEU A 164 3.99 5.83 6.33
C LEU A 164 4.53 4.59 5.62
N GLN A 165 5.83 4.58 5.30
CA GLN A 165 6.48 3.42 4.70
C GLN A 165 6.36 2.17 5.57
N PHE A 166 6.54 2.28 6.89
CA PHE A 166 6.40 1.14 7.80
C PHE A 166 5.03 0.48 7.68
N PHE A 167 3.94 1.25 7.79
CA PHE A 167 2.58 0.72 7.72
C PHE A 167 2.16 0.31 6.31
N TYR A 168 2.57 1.07 5.29
CA TYR A 168 2.25 0.79 3.90
C TYR A 168 2.90 -0.52 3.43
N TYR A 169 4.18 -0.72 3.68
CA TYR A 169 4.86 -1.94 3.28
C TYR A 169 4.42 -3.16 4.10
N PHE A 170 3.94 -2.96 5.33
CA PHE A 170 3.28 -4.03 6.08
C PHE A 170 2.08 -4.59 5.33
N PHE A 171 1.28 -3.70 4.77
CA PHE A 171 0.13 -4.04 3.95
C PHE A 171 0.54 -4.64 2.60
N TYR A 172 1.51 -4.03 1.93
CA TYR A 172 1.98 -4.41 0.61
C TYR A 172 2.66 -5.79 0.59
N ASP A 173 3.60 -6.03 1.50
CA ASP A 173 4.34 -7.29 1.59
C ASP A 173 3.39 -8.45 1.90
N LEU A 174 2.34 -8.21 2.69
CA LEU A 174 1.33 -9.22 3.00
C LEU A 174 0.45 -9.57 1.80
N ILE A 175 0.09 -8.60 0.97
CA ILE A 175 -0.64 -8.84 -0.27
C ILE A 175 0.19 -9.69 -1.22
N LEU A 176 1.48 -9.36 -1.39
CA LEU A 176 2.38 -10.13 -2.23
C LEU A 176 2.54 -11.57 -1.71
N SER A 177 2.71 -11.75 -0.40
CA SER A 177 2.86 -13.09 0.19
C SER A 177 1.62 -13.96 0.04
N LEU A 178 0.43 -13.39 0.09
CA LEU A 178 -0.82 -14.12 -0.17
C LEU A 178 -0.92 -14.66 -1.59
N ASN A 179 -0.29 -14.00 -2.56
CA ASN A 179 -0.25 -14.46 -3.94
C ASN A 179 0.72 -15.63 -4.16
N ILE A 180 1.69 -15.84 -3.27
CA ILE A 180 2.72 -16.88 -3.39
C ILE A 180 2.32 -18.18 -2.70
N ILE A 181 1.47 -18.13 -1.65
CA ILE A 181 1.13 -19.28 -0.79
C ILE A 181 0.05 -20.21 -1.39
N LYS A 182 -0.39 -19.98 -2.60
CA LYS A 182 -1.33 -20.87 -3.34
C LYS A 182 -0.70 -21.42 -4.58
#